data_5ea9a233602de17abc98d3e974ab1057
#
_entry.id   5ea9a233602de17abc98d3e974ab1057
#
_cell.length_a   1.000
_cell.length_b   1.000
_cell.length_c   1.000
_cell.angle_alpha   90.00
_cell.angle_beta   90.00
_cell.angle_gamma   90.00
#
_symmetry.space_group_name_H-M   'P 1'
#
loop_
_entity.id
_entity.type
_entity.pdbx_description
1 polymer ?
#
loop_
_entity_poly.entity_id
_entity_poly.type
_entity_poly.pdbx_seq_one_letter_code
_entity_poly.pdbx_strand_id
1 'polypeptide(L)'
;MKKRKLFLALVALVSVLTLVACSNGSGKDSSATQEKTVTIKTSTGNNKVPKNPKKIVVLDYGVADTIRALGKEDSIVGLPIDRLPSYLSDFKNKKVITNVGNLKEVNLEKIAELEPDLIILSNRTQGQMEEFKKIAPTVYFETSSKDYWGSVKTNIQELAKVFGDKAEETAKTKLSEIDQIVKKAQEANKDTQSTTLTVMLNEGNIAGVSPEGRFSFIYNSLGFKPTSLEIPNETHGGGKQGKKGKDEKNEKKASKEQKGGGYHLFSLSFESVNQVNPDFIFVIDRTLAIGGDDTQNSDILNNSLLQETNAGKNGHIV
;
A
#
# COMPACT_ATOMS: atom_id res chain seq x y z
N MET A 1 29.60 49.83 61.16
CA MET A 1 30.48 49.00 60.32
C MET A 1 30.33 47.48 60.60
N LYS A 2 29.91 47.03 61.77
CA LYS A 2 29.75 45.55 62.10
C LYS A 2 28.55 44.89 61.40
N LYS A 3 27.46 45.59 61.13
CA LYS A 3 26.25 45.00 60.44
C LYS A 3 26.45 44.75 58.95
N ARG A 4 27.30 45.51 58.24
CA ARG A 4 27.59 45.29 56.83
C ARG A 4 28.48 44.08 56.58
N LYS A 5 29.36 43.76 57.51
CA LYS A 5 30.23 42.58 57.39
C LYS A 5 29.47 41.27 57.63
N LEU A 6 28.42 41.30 58.48
CA LEU A 6 27.59 40.15 58.77
C LEU A 6 26.66 39.79 57.56
N PHE A 7 26.20 40.83 56.82
CA PHE A 7 25.37 40.64 55.64
C PHE A 7 26.13 40.05 54.46
N LEU A 8 27.38 40.47 54.29
CA LEU A 8 28.27 39.93 53.26
C LEU A 8 28.71 38.48 53.59
N ALA A 9 28.85 38.10 54.83
CA ALA A 9 29.12 36.71 55.24
C ALA A 9 27.93 35.78 55.01
N LEU A 10 26.65 36.31 55.19
CA LEU A 10 25.44 35.52 54.98
C LEU A 10 25.14 35.29 53.49
N VAL A 11 25.46 36.28 52.63
CA VAL A 11 25.29 36.16 51.15
C VAL A 11 26.35 35.19 50.58
N ALA A 12 27.55 35.15 51.11
CA ALA A 12 28.62 34.22 50.73
C ALA A 12 28.30 32.76 51.15
N LEU A 13 27.56 32.55 52.28
CA LEU A 13 27.18 31.23 52.75
C LEU A 13 25.99 30.61 51.94
N VAL A 14 25.11 31.45 51.40
CA VAL A 14 24.01 31.01 50.55
C VAL A 14 24.48 30.64 49.13
N SER A 15 25.54 31.26 48.65
CA SER A 15 26.13 30.99 47.33
C SER A 15 26.90 29.69 47.21
N VAL A 16 27.31 29.07 48.36
CA VAL A 16 28.06 27.81 48.37
C VAL A 16 27.12 26.61 48.47
N LEU A 17 25.84 26.81 48.85
CA LEU A 17 24.86 25.73 48.98
C LEU A 17 24.16 25.33 47.66
N THR A 18 24.41 26.03 46.57
CA THR A 18 23.82 25.73 45.24
C THR A 18 24.72 24.92 44.30
N LEU A 19 25.93 24.57 44.72
CA LEU A 19 26.88 23.82 43.87
C LEU A 19 27.13 22.35 44.29
N VAL A 20 26.39 21.84 45.27
CA VAL A 20 26.55 20.43 45.74
C VAL A 20 25.37 19.53 45.32
N ALA A 21 24.49 19.96 44.43
CA ALA A 21 23.38 19.17 43.93
C ALA A 21 23.66 18.39 42.63
N CYS A 22 24.94 18.21 42.26
CA CYS A 22 25.33 17.43 41.07
C CYS A 22 26.47 16.49 41.39
N SER A 23 26.30 15.60 42.37
CA SER A 23 27.14 14.40 42.44
C SER A 23 26.59 13.42 43.51
N ASN A 24 26.25 12.27 43.03
CA ASN A 24 25.93 11.04 43.72
C ASN A 24 24.52 10.85 44.27
N GLY A 25 23.71 10.22 43.47
CA GLY A 25 22.46 9.60 43.83
C GLY A 25 22.12 8.54 42.78
N SER A 26 22.66 7.35 42.92
CA SER A 26 22.15 6.14 42.22
C SER A 26 20.72 5.88 42.66
N GLY A 27 19.80 6.57 42.00
CA GLY A 27 18.37 6.27 42.00
C GLY A 27 18.01 5.95 40.55
N LYS A 28 17.82 4.68 40.28
CA LYS A 28 17.14 4.20 39.06
C LYS A 28 15.69 4.66 39.08
N ASP A 29 15.47 5.88 38.67
CA ASP A 29 14.21 6.29 38.07
C ASP A 29 14.44 6.35 36.59
N SER A 30 14.35 5.17 35.98
CA SER A 30 14.10 5.06 34.55
C SER A 30 12.65 5.48 34.27
N SER A 31 12.38 6.78 34.37
CA SER A 31 11.36 7.39 33.52
C SER A 31 11.89 7.22 32.10
N ALA A 32 11.54 6.11 31.46
CA ALA A 32 11.74 5.92 30.05
C ALA A 32 11.09 7.12 29.37
N THR A 33 11.91 8.07 28.92
CA THR A 33 11.48 9.16 28.06
C THR A 33 10.96 8.44 26.81
N GLN A 34 9.63 8.27 26.70
CA GLN A 34 9.04 7.63 25.53
C GLN A 34 9.55 8.41 24.33
N GLU A 35 10.30 7.78 23.47
CA GLU A 35 10.77 8.37 22.23
C GLU A 35 9.55 8.86 21.46
N LYS A 36 9.44 10.17 21.29
CA LYS A 36 8.32 10.82 20.58
C LYS A 36 8.30 10.47 19.09
N THR A 37 9.38 9.93 18.54
CA THR A 37 9.55 9.60 17.13
C THR A 37 10.23 8.26 16.97
N VAL A 38 9.97 7.63 15.81
CA VAL A 38 10.63 6.40 15.36
C VAL A 38 11.16 6.61 13.94
N THR A 39 12.26 5.95 13.61
CA THR A 39 12.79 5.92 12.25
C THR A 39 12.31 4.67 11.55
N ILE A 40 11.62 4.83 10.43
CA ILE A 40 11.16 3.76 9.56
C ILE A 40 11.87 3.84 8.20
N LYS A 41 12.05 2.70 7.57
CA LYS A 41 12.65 2.62 6.23
C LYS A 41 11.56 2.42 5.19
N THR A 42 11.51 3.32 4.20
CA THR A 42 10.62 3.22 3.04
C THR A 42 11.41 3.29 1.74
N SER A 43 10.76 3.22 0.59
CA SER A 43 11.42 3.40 -0.72
C SER A 43 12.11 4.75 -0.88
N THR A 44 11.67 5.78 -0.12
CA THR A 44 12.29 7.11 -0.11
C THR A 44 13.46 7.25 0.88
N GLY A 45 13.85 6.15 1.55
CA GLY A 45 14.93 6.12 2.53
C GLY A 45 14.46 6.06 3.98
N ASN A 46 15.28 6.54 4.90
CA ASN A 46 14.95 6.59 6.32
C ASN A 46 14.08 7.82 6.61
N ASN A 47 12.92 7.58 7.21
CA ASN A 47 11.94 8.62 7.54
C ASN A 47 11.72 8.64 9.06
N LYS A 48 11.92 9.80 9.68
CA LYS A 48 11.61 10.02 11.08
C LYS A 48 10.15 10.46 11.22
N VAL A 49 9.33 9.65 11.88
CA VAL A 49 7.88 9.88 12.04
C VAL A 49 7.47 9.85 13.51
N PRO A 50 6.34 10.44 13.90
CA PRO A 50 5.81 10.32 15.24
C PRO A 50 5.60 8.85 15.62
N LYS A 51 5.92 8.49 16.87
CA LYS A 51 5.60 7.18 17.46
C LYS A 51 4.20 7.20 18.06
N ASN A 52 3.39 6.20 17.76
CA ASN A 52 1.98 6.11 18.19
C ASN A 52 1.15 7.37 17.81
N PRO A 53 1.16 7.80 16.53
CA PRO A 53 0.36 8.93 16.09
C PRO A 53 -1.11 8.69 16.39
N LYS A 54 -1.84 9.78 16.71
CA LYS A 54 -3.25 9.74 17.07
C LYS A 54 -4.18 10.20 15.95
N LYS A 55 -3.63 10.97 15.04
CA LYS A 55 -4.35 11.55 13.91
C LYS A 55 -3.60 11.20 12.62
N ILE A 56 -4.00 10.14 11.94
CA ILE A 56 -3.38 9.73 10.69
C ILE A 56 -4.35 9.97 9.53
N VAL A 57 -3.87 10.62 8.49
CA VAL A 57 -4.54 10.64 7.19
C VAL A 57 -3.91 9.57 6.31
N VAL A 58 -4.73 8.65 5.81
CA VAL A 58 -4.27 7.51 5.01
C VAL A 58 -4.83 7.61 3.60
N LEU A 59 -3.96 7.76 2.62
CA LEU A 59 -4.30 7.86 1.20
C LEU A 59 -3.94 6.57 0.45
N ASP A 60 -3.91 5.44 1.16
CA ASP A 60 -3.67 4.10 0.64
C ASP A 60 -4.57 3.07 1.33
N TYR A 61 -5.40 2.37 0.58
CA TYR A 61 -6.35 1.41 1.14
C TYR A 61 -5.69 0.16 1.74
N GLY A 62 -4.58 -0.29 1.17
CA GLY A 62 -3.81 -1.41 1.73
C GLY A 62 -3.17 -1.05 3.06
N VAL A 63 -2.69 0.19 3.19
CA VAL A 63 -2.18 0.71 4.47
C VAL A 63 -3.29 0.88 5.49
N ALA A 64 -4.48 1.38 5.08
CA ALA A 64 -5.63 1.49 5.97
C ALA A 64 -6.05 0.13 6.53
N ASP A 65 -6.09 -0.90 5.68
CA ASP A 65 -6.36 -2.28 6.09
C ASP A 65 -5.29 -2.83 7.03
N THR A 66 -4.02 -2.55 6.74
CA THR A 66 -2.90 -2.94 7.61
C THR A 66 -3.02 -2.29 8.99
N ILE A 67 -3.32 -0.99 9.08
CA ILE A 67 -3.52 -0.28 10.35
C ILE A 67 -4.68 -0.91 11.12
N ARG A 68 -5.78 -1.27 10.45
CA ARG A 68 -6.90 -2.01 11.04
C ARG A 68 -6.46 -3.39 11.56
N ALA A 69 -5.72 -4.15 10.77
CA ALA A 69 -5.21 -5.46 11.15
C ALA A 69 -4.25 -5.41 12.34
N LEU A 70 -3.57 -4.28 12.56
CA LEU A 70 -2.74 -4.01 13.74
C LEU A 70 -3.56 -3.55 14.96
N GLY A 71 -4.88 -3.38 14.85
CA GLY A 71 -5.75 -2.87 15.92
C GLY A 71 -5.50 -1.40 16.24
N LYS A 72 -5.23 -0.59 15.21
CA LYS A 72 -4.88 0.84 15.30
C LYS A 72 -5.79 1.74 14.46
N GLU A 73 -6.90 1.23 13.96
CA GLU A 73 -7.83 1.94 13.09
C GLU A 73 -8.42 3.20 13.70
N ASP A 74 -8.48 3.30 15.04
CA ASP A 74 -8.97 4.50 15.74
C ASP A 74 -8.02 5.70 15.60
N SER A 75 -6.79 5.48 15.14
CA SER A 75 -5.86 6.56 14.80
C SER A 75 -6.13 7.19 13.43
N ILE A 76 -6.94 6.56 12.57
CA ILE A 76 -7.27 7.07 11.25
C ILE A 76 -8.36 8.14 11.39
N VAL A 77 -8.03 9.40 11.06
CA VAL A 77 -8.96 10.53 11.09
C VAL A 77 -9.38 11.02 9.70
N GLY A 78 -8.64 10.65 8.66
CA GLY A 78 -8.95 11.00 7.27
C GLY A 78 -8.68 9.85 6.31
N LEU A 79 -9.64 9.56 5.44
CA LEU A 79 -9.57 8.51 4.43
C LEU A 79 -10.36 8.93 3.18
N PRO A 80 -9.90 8.61 1.95
CA PRO A 80 -10.72 8.78 0.75
C PRO A 80 -11.87 7.77 0.73
N ILE A 81 -13.11 8.22 1.00
CA ILE A 81 -14.26 7.32 1.18
C ILE A 81 -15.11 7.19 -0.08
N ASP A 82 -15.05 8.14 -1.01
CA ASP A 82 -15.95 8.19 -2.17
C ASP A 82 -15.96 6.90 -3.01
N ARG A 83 -14.82 6.21 -3.07
CA ARG A 83 -14.66 4.94 -3.82
C ARG A 83 -13.93 3.90 -2.97
N LEU A 84 -14.44 3.66 -1.77
CA LEU A 84 -13.86 2.71 -0.84
C LEU A 84 -14.17 1.27 -1.29
N PRO A 85 -13.19 0.37 -1.33
CA PRO A 85 -13.42 -1.04 -1.61
C PRO A 85 -14.39 -1.69 -0.60
N SER A 86 -15.13 -2.70 -1.04
CA SER A 86 -16.15 -3.36 -0.21
C SER A 86 -15.62 -3.90 1.11
N TYR A 87 -14.40 -4.46 1.12
CA TYR A 87 -13.77 -5.01 2.32
C TYR A 87 -13.37 -3.94 3.37
N LEU A 88 -13.41 -2.65 3.01
CA LEU A 88 -13.21 -1.51 3.91
C LEU A 88 -14.50 -0.73 4.19
N SER A 89 -15.66 -1.27 3.79
CA SER A 89 -16.94 -0.54 3.91
C SER A 89 -17.31 -0.12 5.33
N ASP A 90 -16.79 -0.80 6.35
CA ASP A 90 -16.92 -0.45 7.75
C ASP A 90 -16.39 0.96 8.09
N PHE A 91 -15.35 1.42 7.38
CA PHE A 91 -14.82 2.77 7.55
C PHE A 91 -15.83 3.88 7.16
N LYS A 92 -16.78 3.61 6.26
CA LYS A 92 -17.84 4.57 5.89
C LYS A 92 -18.72 4.97 7.07
N ASN A 93 -18.89 4.07 8.05
CA ASN A 93 -19.77 4.24 9.18
C ASN A 93 -19.06 4.80 10.42
N LYS A 94 -17.74 4.95 10.39
CA LYS A 94 -16.96 5.52 11.50
C LYS A 94 -17.05 7.05 11.48
N LYS A 95 -17.84 7.62 12.40
CA LYS A 95 -18.06 9.08 12.51
C LYS A 95 -16.79 9.92 12.72
N VAL A 96 -15.72 9.28 13.20
CA VAL A 96 -14.42 9.94 13.46
C VAL A 96 -13.58 10.10 12.19
N ILE A 97 -13.94 9.44 11.10
CA ILE A 97 -13.19 9.47 9.84
C ILE A 97 -13.79 10.52 8.91
N THR A 98 -13.01 11.52 8.60
CA THR A 98 -13.38 12.55 7.61
C THR A 98 -13.12 12.03 6.21
N ASN A 99 -14.10 12.20 5.32
CA ASN A 99 -13.93 11.95 3.92
C ASN A 99 -13.04 13.03 3.28
N VAL A 100 -11.85 12.65 2.83
CA VAL A 100 -10.88 13.54 2.18
C VAL A 100 -10.93 13.46 0.64
N GLY A 101 -12.03 12.95 0.08
CA GLY A 101 -12.25 12.83 -1.37
C GLY A 101 -12.02 11.42 -1.91
N ASN A 102 -11.35 11.31 -3.04
CA ASN A 102 -10.94 10.05 -3.65
C ASN A 102 -9.45 10.07 -3.99
N LEU A 103 -8.86 8.90 -4.33
CA LEU A 103 -7.41 8.78 -4.58
C LEU A 103 -6.90 9.53 -5.83
N LYS A 104 -7.79 10.05 -6.70
CA LYS A 104 -7.42 10.90 -7.84
C LYS A 104 -7.46 12.38 -7.50
N GLU A 105 -8.42 12.76 -6.63
CA GLU A 105 -8.71 14.14 -6.25
C GLU A 105 -8.86 14.20 -4.75
N VAL A 106 -7.74 14.48 -4.08
CA VAL A 106 -7.68 14.58 -2.62
C VAL A 106 -7.91 16.03 -2.21
N ASN A 107 -8.71 16.26 -1.16
CA ASN A 107 -8.96 17.59 -0.64
C ASN A 107 -7.91 17.98 0.40
N LEU A 108 -6.90 18.74 -0.01
CA LEU A 108 -5.79 19.19 0.84
C LEU A 108 -6.25 20.09 2.00
N GLU A 109 -7.28 20.92 1.79
CA GLU A 109 -7.80 21.82 2.83
C GLU A 109 -8.42 21.00 3.97
N LYS A 110 -9.28 20.03 3.65
CA LYS A 110 -9.82 19.10 4.66
C LYS A 110 -8.74 18.32 5.40
N ILE A 111 -7.67 17.94 4.70
CA ILE A 111 -6.55 17.25 5.35
C ILE A 111 -5.84 18.19 6.33
N ALA A 112 -5.62 19.44 5.94
CA ALA A 112 -4.99 20.43 6.82
C ALA A 112 -5.85 20.74 8.06
N GLU A 113 -7.18 20.85 7.89
CA GLU A 113 -8.14 21.07 8.99
C GLU A 113 -8.14 19.94 10.03
N LEU A 114 -7.77 18.71 9.64
CA LEU A 114 -7.65 17.57 10.55
C LEU A 114 -6.42 17.68 11.47
N GLU A 115 -5.46 18.55 11.15
CA GLU A 115 -4.18 18.68 11.88
C GLU A 115 -3.55 17.31 12.15
N PRO A 116 -3.22 16.52 11.10
CA PRO A 116 -2.74 15.16 11.28
C PRO A 116 -1.31 15.13 11.87
N ASP A 117 -1.02 14.08 12.65
CA ASP A 117 0.33 13.78 13.13
C ASP A 117 1.18 13.12 12.03
N LEU A 118 0.52 12.40 11.12
CA LEU A 118 1.15 11.63 10.06
C LEU A 118 0.24 11.54 8.83
N ILE A 119 0.82 11.67 7.63
CA ILE A 119 0.13 11.42 6.36
C ILE A 119 0.82 10.26 5.66
N ILE A 120 0.04 9.27 5.19
CA ILE A 120 0.56 8.12 4.44
C ILE A 120 -0.02 8.14 3.03
N LEU A 121 0.87 8.23 2.04
CA LEU A 121 0.52 8.36 0.63
C LEU A 121 0.41 7.01 -0.08
N SER A 122 -0.40 6.98 -1.13
CA SER A 122 -0.40 5.93 -2.15
C SER A 122 0.51 6.32 -3.33
N ASN A 123 0.73 5.37 -4.25
CA ASN A 123 1.40 5.63 -5.51
C ASN A 123 0.71 6.76 -6.34
N ARG A 124 -0.62 6.90 -6.22
CA ARG A 124 -1.38 7.94 -6.95
C ARG A 124 -1.14 9.34 -6.42
N THR A 125 -0.87 9.47 -5.13
CA THR A 125 -0.70 10.76 -4.44
C THR A 125 0.78 11.11 -4.21
N GLN A 126 1.70 10.17 -4.46
CA GLN A 126 3.15 10.35 -4.26
C GLN A 126 3.72 11.59 -4.98
N GLY A 127 3.21 11.90 -6.18
CA GLY A 127 3.65 13.07 -6.94
C GLY A 127 3.40 14.43 -6.25
N GLN A 128 2.52 14.45 -5.24
CA GLN A 128 2.20 15.65 -4.45
C GLN A 128 2.84 15.63 -3.05
N MET A 129 3.83 14.77 -2.82
CA MET A 129 4.46 14.56 -1.50
C MET A 129 4.92 15.87 -0.84
N GLU A 130 5.49 16.78 -1.59
CA GLU A 130 5.98 18.05 -1.05
C GLU A 130 4.86 19.00 -0.57
N GLU A 131 3.65 18.86 -1.11
CA GLU A 131 2.48 19.60 -0.65
C GLU A 131 1.96 19.02 0.68
N PHE A 132 1.90 17.71 0.79
CA PHE A 132 1.51 17.03 2.03
C PHE A 132 2.51 17.28 3.16
N LYS A 133 3.82 17.32 2.87
CA LYS A 133 4.86 17.64 3.85
C LYS A 133 4.74 19.03 4.47
N LYS A 134 4.06 19.97 3.81
CA LYS A 134 3.75 21.28 4.38
C LYS A 134 2.69 21.21 5.48
N ILE A 135 1.88 20.14 5.49
CA ILE A 135 0.81 19.92 6.46
C ILE A 135 1.33 19.11 7.64
N ALA A 136 1.98 17.96 7.38
CA ALA A 136 2.46 17.05 8.43
C ALA A 136 3.61 16.17 7.92
N PRO A 137 4.33 15.45 8.82
CA PRO A 137 5.22 14.36 8.43
C PRO A 137 4.53 13.41 7.47
N THR A 138 5.16 13.13 6.31
CA THR A 138 4.53 12.40 5.22
C THR A 138 5.43 11.27 4.76
N VAL A 139 4.86 10.08 4.59
CA VAL A 139 5.58 8.89 4.13
C VAL A 139 4.83 8.18 3.01
N TYR A 140 5.57 7.40 2.23
CA TYR A 140 5.05 6.58 1.15
C TYR A 140 5.66 5.17 1.21
N PHE A 141 4.79 4.16 1.19
CA PHE A 141 5.16 2.76 1.14
C PHE A 141 4.98 2.22 -0.27
N GLU A 142 6.09 2.02 -0.97
CA GLU A 142 6.08 1.47 -2.32
C GLU A 142 6.13 -0.06 -2.29
N THR A 143 5.42 -0.70 -3.22
CA THR A 143 5.56 -2.13 -3.49
C THR A 143 6.43 -2.37 -4.71
N SER A 144 7.33 -3.36 -4.63
CA SER A 144 8.20 -3.74 -5.73
C SER A 144 7.47 -4.64 -6.72
N SER A 145 7.56 -4.36 -8.01
CA SER A 145 7.07 -5.27 -9.05
C SER A 145 7.91 -6.54 -9.19
N LYS A 146 9.19 -6.51 -8.76
CA LYS A 146 10.10 -7.67 -8.84
C LYS A 146 9.96 -8.62 -7.66
N ASP A 147 9.70 -8.07 -6.48
CA ASP A 147 9.48 -8.81 -5.24
C ASP A 147 8.30 -8.20 -4.49
N TYR A 148 7.11 -8.46 -5.02
CA TYR A 148 5.89 -7.88 -4.47
C TYR A 148 5.67 -8.30 -3.01
N TRP A 149 5.70 -9.61 -2.74
CA TRP A 149 5.43 -10.13 -1.40
C TRP A 149 6.49 -9.71 -0.38
N GLY A 150 7.76 -9.75 -0.73
CA GLY A 150 8.84 -9.29 0.15
C GLY A 150 8.72 -7.80 0.49
N SER A 151 8.36 -6.97 -0.49
CA SER A 151 8.14 -5.54 -0.27
C SER A 151 6.91 -5.25 0.61
N VAL A 152 5.82 -5.99 0.41
CA VAL A 152 4.61 -5.89 1.26
C VAL A 152 4.94 -6.26 2.71
N LYS A 153 5.66 -7.36 2.94
CA LYS A 153 6.12 -7.76 4.28
C LYS A 153 6.95 -6.67 4.95
N THR A 154 7.93 -6.14 4.22
CA THR A 154 8.78 -5.06 4.71
C THR A 154 7.96 -3.83 5.08
N ASN A 155 7.03 -3.41 4.22
CA ASN A 155 6.18 -2.25 4.47
C ASN A 155 5.30 -2.43 5.72
N ILE A 156 4.72 -3.63 5.91
CA ILE A 156 3.91 -3.95 7.11
C ILE A 156 4.78 -3.90 8.37
N GLN A 157 5.99 -4.46 8.33
CA GLN A 157 6.92 -4.44 9.47
C GLN A 157 7.36 -3.01 9.81
N GLU A 158 7.70 -2.20 8.82
CA GLU A 158 8.09 -0.80 9.03
C GLU A 158 6.91 0.05 9.57
N LEU A 159 5.71 -0.18 9.04
CA LEU A 159 4.50 0.48 9.54
C LEU A 159 4.19 0.06 11.00
N ALA A 160 4.39 -1.21 11.36
CA ALA A 160 4.17 -1.69 12.72
C ALA A 160 5.07 -1.00 13.75
N LYS A 161 6.33 -0.67 13.41
CA LYS A 161 7.25 0.10 14.27
C LYS A 161 6.68 1.46 14.68
N VAL A 162 5.88 2.08 13.80
CA VAL A 162 5.21 3.35 14.11
C VAL A 162 4.32 3.23 15.34
N PHE A 163 3.71 2.07 15.53
CA PHE A 163 2.78 1.78 16.62
C PHE A 163 3.39 1.04 17.81
N GLY A 164 4.68 0.64 17.71
CA GLY A 164 5.46 0.03 18.78
C GLY A 164 5.25 -1.48 18.97
N ASP A 165 5.85 -2.02 20.01
CA ASP A 165 6.13 -3.45 20.21
C ASP A 165 4.92 -4.37 20.03
N LYS A 166 3.75 -3.99 20.56
CA LYS A 166 2.52 -4.80 20.41
C LYS A 166 2.08 -4.91 18.96
N ALA A 167 2.20 -3.83 18.19
CA ALA A 167 1.87 -3.83 16.76
C ALA A 167 2.91 -4.64 15.96
N GLU A 168 4.18 -4.57 16.33
CA GLU A 168 5.25 -5.37 15.73
C GLU A 168 5.04 -6.86 15.97
N GLU A 169 4.65 -7.26 17.19
CA GLU A 169 4.31 -8.66 17.51
C GLU A 169 3.08 -9.13 16.70
N THR A 170 2.04 -8.30 16.62
CA THR A 170 0.84 -8.58 15.82
C THR A 170 1.20 -8.75 14.34
N ALA A 171 2.01 -7.85 13.78
CA ALA A 171 2.49 -7.94 12.40
C ALA A 171 3.27 -9.22 12.16
N LYS A 172 4.20 -9.56 13.05
CA LYS A 172 5.00 -10.80 12.96
C LYS A 172 4.12 -12.03 12.93
N THR A 173 3.13 -12.12 13.81
CA THR A 173 2.21 -13.25 13.89
C THR A 173 1.40 -13.40 12.59
N LYS A 174 0.74 -12.31 12.16
CA LYS A 174 -0.07 -12.33 10.93
C LYS A 174 0.74 -12.60 9.67
N LEU A 175 1.93 -12.02 9.56
CA LEU A 175 2.84 -12.31 8.43
C LEU A 175 3.30 -13.76 8.42
N SER A 176 3.55 -14.36 9.60
CA SER A 176 3.89 -15.78 9.69
C SER A 176 2.75 -16.69 9.24
N GLU A 177 1.50 -16.34 9.57
CA GLU A 177 0.30 -17.07 9.11
C GLU A 177 0.19 -17.01 7.58
N ILE A 178 0.37 -15.83 6.97
CA ILE A 178 0.32 -15.67 5.52
C ILE A 178 1.49 -16.39 4.84
N ASP A 179 2.72 -16.30 5.39
CA ASP A 179 3.88 -17.01 4.85
C ASP A 179 3.66 -18.53 4.84
N GLN A 180 2.95 -19.10 5.83
CA GLN A 180 2.59 -20.51 5.83
C GLN A 180 1.61 -20.85 4.69
N ILE A 181 0.64 -19.97 4.41
CA ILE A 181 -0.30 -20.14 3.30
C ILE A 181 0.45 -20.07 1.96
N VAL A 182 1.31 -19.07 1.78
CA VAL A 182 2.17 -18.92 0.60
C VAL A 182 3.02 -20.16 0.39
N LYS A 183 3.68 -20.66 1.43
CA LYS A 183 4.51 -21.87 1.36
C LYS A 183 3.70 -23.12 0.98
N LYS A 184 2.50 -23.26 1.52
CA LYS A 184 1.58 -24.38 1.13
C LYS A 184 1.21 -24.29 -0.34
N ALA A 185 0.92 -23.08 -0.84
CA ALA A 185 0.60 -22.89 -2.26
C ALA A 185 1.81 -23.22 -3.15
N GLN A 186 3.02 -22.76 -2.79
CA GLN A 186 4.25 -23.10 -3.50
C GLN A 186 4.48 -24.60 -3.58
N GLU A 187 4.31 -25.30 -2.47
CA GLU A 187 4.52 -26.76 -2.44
C GLU A 187 3.47 -27.50 -3.27
N ALA A 188 2.21 -27.06 -3.22
CA ALA A 188 1.14 -27.62 -4.05
C ALA A 188 1.37 -27.41 -5.56
N ASN A 189 1.98 -26.29 -5.93
CA ASN A 189 2.23 -25.93 -7.33
C ASN A 189 3.61 -26.35 -7.85
N LYS A 190 4.48 -26.89 -7.02
CA LYS A 190 5.88 -27.18 -7.33
C LYS A 190 6.08 -28.02 -8.60
N ASP A 191 5.30 -29.10 -8.72
CA ASP A 191 5.40 -30.08 -9.81
C ASP A 191 4.19 -30.00 -10.77
N THR A 192 3.31 -29.02 -10.60
CA THR A 192 2.11 -28.89 -11.45
C THR A 192 2.50 -28.61 -12.90
N GLN A 193 1.74 -29.19 -13.83
CA GLN A 193 1.79 -28.84 -15.25
C GLN A 193 0.65 -27.87 -15.63
N SER A 194 -0.24 -27.58 -14.70
CA SER A 194 -1.38 -26.69 -14.92
C SER A 194 -0.91 -25.29 -15.22
N THR A 195 -1.54 -24.67 -16.19
CA THR A 195 -1.24 -23.30 -16.64
C THR A 195 -2.27 -22.31 -16.14
N THR A 196 -1.85 -21.09 -15.93
CA THR A 196 -2.67 -20.04 -15.32
C THR A 196 -2.62 -18.77 -16.15
N LEU A 197 -3.78 -18.18 -16.37
CA LEU A 197 -3.95 -16.87 -16.96
C LEU A 197 -4.52 -15.91 -15.90
N THR A 198 -3.93 -14.71 -15.76
CA THR A 198 -4.51 -13.63 -14.98
C THR A 198 -5.14 -12.63 -15.91
N VAL A 199 -6.40 -12.28 -15.66
CA VAL A 199 -7.15 -11.31 -16.45
C VAL A 199 -7.67 -10.18 -15.57
N MET A 200 -7.86 -9.01 -16.17
CA MET A 200 -8.51 -7.88 -15.54
C MET A 200 -9.80 -7.54 -16.29
N LEU A 201 -10.88 -7.43 -15.55
CA LEU A 201 -12.14 -6.92 -16.05
C LEU A 201 -12.26 -5.44 -15.74
N ASN A 202 -12.63 -4.64 -16.72
CA ASN A 202 -12.82 -3.21 -16.56
C ASN A 202 -13.90 -2.69 -17.53
N GLU A 203 -15.03 -2.28 -16.98
CA GLU A 203 -16.13 -1.66 -17.74
C GLU A 203 -16.53 -2.49 -18.97
N GLY A 204 -16.78 -3.78 -18.78
CA GLY A 204 -17.20 -4.68 -19.85
C GLY A 204 -16.08 -5.13 -20.81
N ASN A 205 -14.81 -4.89 -20.47
CA ASN A 205 -13.67 -5.33 -21.26
C ASN A 205 -12.82 -6.33 -20.49
N ILE A 206 -12.23 -7.29 -21.22
CA ILE A 206 -11.26 -8.24 -20.67
C ILE A 206 -9.85 -7.88 -21.18
N ALA A 207 -8.91 -7.85 -20.27
CA ALA A 207 -7.51 -7.59 -20.56
C ALA A 207 -6.60 -8.61 -19.89
N GLY A 208 -5.49 -8.97 -20.54
CA GLY A 208 -4.45 -9.79 -19.97
C GLY A 208 -3.59 -9.01 -18.98
N VAL A 209 -3.23 -9.70 -17.90
CA VAL A 209 -2.31 -9.16 -16.89
C VAL A 209 -0.99 -9.90 -17.01
N SER A 210 0.10 -9.16 -17.22
CA SER A 210 1.42 -9.75 -17.32
C SER A 210 1.78 -10.57 -16.07
N PRO A 211 2.38 -11.76 -16.23
CA PRO A 211 2.93 -12.53 -15.11
C PRO A 211 4.11 -11.83 -14.43
N GLU A 212 4.68 -10.83 -15.08
CA GLU A 212 5.65 -9.91 -14.50
C GLU A 212 4.93 -8.63 -14.03
N GLY A 213 5.47 -7.93 -13.05
CA GLY A 213 4.88 -6.68 -12.55
C GLY A 213 4.03 -6.87 -11.30
N ARG A 214 2.99 -6.05 -11.14
CA ARG A 214 2.23 -5.93 -9.88
C ARG A 214 1.54 -7.22 -9.43
N PHE A 215 1.10 -8.05 -10.36
CA PHE A 215 0.42 -9.31 -10.07
C PHE A 215 1.35 -10.53 -10.16
N SER A 216 2.65 -10.31 -10.30
CA SER A 216 3.67 -11.37 -10.28
C SER A 216 3.63 -12.23 -9.01
N PHE A 217 2.98 -11.77 -7.96
CA PHE A 217 2.74 -12.52 -6.73
C PHE A 217 2.10 -13.90 -7.00
N ILE A 218 1.13 -13.96 -7.93
CA ILE A 218 0.45 -15.21 -8.31
C ILE A 218 1.46 -16.23 -8.83
N TYR A 219 2.40 -15.79 -9.65
CA TYR A 219 3.38 -16.65 -10.30
C TYR A 219 4.63 -16.85 -9.43
N ASN A 220 5.24 -15.76 -8.97
CA ASN A 220 6.54 -15.80 -8.29
C ASN A 220 6.43 -16.25 -6.82
N SER A 221 5.31 -15.91 -6.14
CA SER A 221 5.14 -16.23 -4.72
C SER A 221 4.24 -17.44 -4.48
N LEU A 222 3.20 -17.64 -5.29
CA LEU A 222 2.31 -18.80 -5.14
C LEU A 222 2.71 -20.00 -6.01
N GLY A 223 3.62 -19.80 -6.97
CA GLY A 223 4.19 -20.87 -7.79
C GLY A 223 3.30 -21.34 -8.95
N PHE A 224 2.28 -20.55 -9.33
CA PHE A 224 1.50 -20.85 -10.53
C PHE A 224 2.32 -20.66 -11.80
N LYS A 225 2.08 -21.47 -12.84
CA LYS A 225 2.77 -21.38 -14.11
C LYS A 225 1.95 -20.54 -15.10
N PRO A 226 2.54 -19.51 -15.75
CA PRO A 226 1.79 -18.76 -16.76
C PRO A 226 1.49 -19.61 -18.00
N THR A 227 0.45 -19.24 -18.74
CA THR A 227 0.20 -19.75 -20.10
C THR A 227 1.30 -19.29 -21.06
N SER A 228 1.31 -19.86 -22.28
CA SER A 228 2.21 -19.42 -23.38
C SER A 228 1.79 -18.10 -24.02
N LEU A 229 0.70 -17.46 -23.56
CA LEU A 229 0.24 -16.19 -24.12
C LEU A 229 1.19 -15.07 -23.69
N GLU A 230 1.82 -14.43 -24.66
CA GLU A 230 2.70 -13.29 -24.41
C GLU A 230 1.86 -12.04 -24.08
N ILE A 231 1.90 -11.62 -22.83
CA ILE A 231 1.26 -10.40 -22.36
C ILE A 231 2.36 -9.40 -22.00
N PRO A 232 2.45 -8.27 -22.71
CA PRO A 232 3.47 -7.26 -22.44
C PRO A 232 3.37 -6.72 -21.01
N ASN A 233 4.51 -6.40 -20.42
CA ASN A 233 4.54 -5.69 -19.13
C ASN A 233 3.84 -4.33 -19.25
N GLU A 234 3.03 -4.01 -18.28
CA GLU A 234 2.44 -2.69 -18.14
C GLU A 234 3.57 -1.65 -18.00
N THR A 235 3.79 -0.84 -19.02
CA THR A 235 4.66 0.32 -18.88
C THR A 235 3.89 1.40 -18.13
N HIS A 236 4.31 1.70 -16.91
CA HIS A 236 3.86 2.90 -16.21
C HIS A 236 4.27 4.12 -17.03
N GLY A 237 3.32 4.69 -17.76
CA GLY A 237 3.49 5.94 -18.48
C GLY A 237 3.69 7.10 -17.51
N GLY A 238 4.89 7.21 -16.95
CA GLY A 238 5.42 8.44 -16.40
C GLY A 238 5.68 9.37 -17.58
N GLY A 239 4.91 10.47 -17.69
CA GLY A 239 5.03 11.44 -18.77
C GLY A 239 6.46 11.94 -18.95
N LYS A 240 7.13 11.45 -20.00
CA LYS A 240 8.24 12.13 -20.64
C LYS A 240 7.85 12.39 -22.08
N GLN A 241 7.72 13.67 -22.44
CA GLN A 241 7.68 14.13 -23.82
C GLN A 241 8.82 13.46 -24.61
N GLY A 242 8.47 12.48 -25.42
CA GLY A 242 9.39 11.80 -26.31
C GLY A 242 9.59 12.61 -27.59
N LYS A 243 10.83 12.85 -27.93
CA LYS A 243 11.31 13.37 -29.21
C LYS A 243 10.76 12.54 -30.39
N LYS A 244 10.27 13.26 -31.40
CA LYS A 244 9.95 12.74 -32.72
C LYS A 244 11.18 12.03 -33.34
N GLY A 245 11.05 10.74 -33.59
CA GLY A 245 11.85 10.01 -34.56
C GLY A 245 10.92 9.49 -35.67
N LYS A 246 11.27 9.83 -36.92
CA LYS A 246 10.60 9.42 -38.16
C LYS A 246 11.00 7.99 -38.51
N ASP A 247 10.08 7.34 -39.28
CA ASP A 247 10.23 6.16 -40.17
C ASP A 247 10.12 4.81 -39.46
N GLU A 248 9.17 3.95 -39.77
CA GLU A 248 8.88 3.22 -41.02
C GLU A 248 7.56 2.45 -40.95
N LYS A 249 6.92 2.32 -42.09
CA LYS A 249 5.68 1.55 -42.32
C LYS A 249 5.91 0.05 -42.09
N ASN A 250 5.05 -0.58 -41.30
CA ASN A 250 4.52 -1.90 -41.66
C ASN A 250 3.19 -2.15 -40.95
N GLU A 251 2.17 -2.34 -41.75
CA GLU A 251 0.82 -2.70 -41.35
C GLU A 251 0.76 -4.12 -40.82
N LYS A 252 0.14 -4.30 -39.65
CA LYS A 252 -0.79 -5.44 -39.43
C LYS A 252 -1.64 -5.16 -38.20
N LYS A 253 -2.93 -5.01 -38.43
CA LYS A 253 -4.10 -5.06 -37.51
C LYS A 253 -3.81 -4.74 -36.05
N ALA A 254 -3.78 -3.47 -35.76
CA ALA A 254 -3.78 -2.95 -34.41
C ALA A 254 -5.17 -3.04 -33.80
N SER A 255 -5.24 -3.64 -32.63
CA SER A 255 -6.30 -3.45 -31.66
C SER A 255 -6.47 -1.94 -31.38
N LYS A 256 -7.73 -1.47 -31.34
CA LYS A 256 -8.08 -0.07 -31.05
C LYS A 256 -7.55 0.33 -29.69
N GLU A 257 -6.56 1.21 -29.66
CA GLU A 257 -6.14 1.90 -28.44
C GLU A 257 -7.27 2.81 -27.93
N GLN A 258 -7.82 2.51 -26.77
CA GLN A 258 -8.64 3.46 -26.02
C GLN A 258 -7.73 4.46 -25.29
N LYS A 259 -7.74 5.70 -25.75
CA LYS A 259 -7.09 6.84 -25.10
C LYS A 259 -7.89 7.25 -23.85
N GLY A 260 -7.55 6.67 -22.71
CA GLY A 260 -7.91 7.17 -21.39
C GLY A 260 -6.64 7.14 -20.54
N GLY A 261 -6.22 8.26 -19.97
CA GLY A 261 -5.01 8.37 -19.13
C GLY A 261 -5.06 7.38 -17.97
N GLY A 262 -4.47 6.22 -18.13
CA GLY A 262 -4.51 5.08 -17.24
C GLY A 262 -3.75 3.94 -17.90
N TYR A 263 -3.47 2.90 -17.22
CA TYR A 263 -2.76 1.71 -17.62
C TYR A 263 -3.15 1.26 -19.04
N HIS A 264 -2.16 1.06 -19.92
CA HIS A 264 -2.37 0.40 -21.20
C HIS A 264 -2.61 -1.08 -20.91
N LEU A 265 -3.86 -1.48 -20.81
CA LEU A 265 -4.26 -2.87 -20.65
C LEU A 265 -4.15 -3.59 -22.00
N PHE A 266 -3.51 -4.75 -22.00
CA PHE A 266 -3.44 -5.62 -23.17
C PHE A 266 -4.80 -6.29 -23.39
N SER A 267 -5.60 -5.76 -24.34
CA SER A 267 -6.91 -6.31 -24.65
C SER A 267 -6.81 -7.76 -25.12
N LEU A 268 -7.58 -8.65 -24.53
CA LEU A 268 -7.67 -10.05 -24.90
C LEU A 268 -8.91 -10.32 -25.76
N SER A 269 -8.81 -11.23 -26.72
CA SER A 269 -9.97 -11.86 -27.33
C SER A 269 -10.29 -13.18 -26.62
N PHE A 270 -11.57 -13.55 -26.60
CA PHE A 270 -11.99 -14.85 -26.03
C PHE A 270 -11.39 -16.03 -26.78
N GLU A 271 -11.19 -15.87 -28.10
CA GLU A 271 -10.53 -16.88 -28.93
C GLU A 271 -9.09 -17.11 -28.49
N SER A 272 -8.34 -16.05 -28.19
CA SER A 272 -6.96 -16.18 -27.73
C SER A 272 -6.88 -16.87 -26.36
N VAL A 273 -7.81 -16.60 -25.45
CA VAL A 273 -7.91 -17.28 -24.17
C VAL A 273 -8.27 -18.76 -24.36
N ASN A 274 -9.27 -19.05 -25.22
CA ASN A 274 -9.68 -20.42 -25.52
C ASN A 274 -8.54 -21.22 -26.17
N GLN A 275 -7.76 -20.60 -27.07
CA GLN A 275 -6.65 -21.24 -27.76
C GLN A 275 -5.51 -21.65 -26.80
N VAL A 276 -5.18 -20.84 -25.80
CA VAL A 276 -4.13 -21.20 -24.81
C VAL A 276 -4.68 -22.12 -23.72
N ASN A 277 -6.00 -22.26 -23.64
CA ASN A 277 -6.74 -23.21 -22.81
C ASN A 277 -6.19 -23.34 -21.37
N PRO A 278 -6.22 -22.27 -20.56
CA PRO A 278 -5.67 -22.28 -19.21
C PRO A 278 -6.43 -23.25 -18.29
N ASP A 279 -5.71 -23.82 -17.32
CA ASP A 279 -6.31 -24.65 -16.28
C ASP A 279 -6.88 -23.83 -15.11
N PHE A 280 -6.36 -22.61 -14.94
CA PHE A 280 -6.83 -21.61 -13.97
C PHE A 280 -6.92 -20.23 -14.61
N ILE A 281 -7.96 -19.48 -14.29
CA ILE A 281 -8.09 -18.07 -14.63
C ILE A 281 -8.30 -17.27 -13.35
N PHE A 282 -7.33 -16.44 -12.97
CA PHE A 282 -7.50 -15.45 -11.90
C PHE A 282 -8.11 -14.18 -12.46
N VAL A 283 -9.21 -13.73 -11.88
CA VAL A 283 -9.96 -12.55 -12.31
C VAL A 283 -9.73 -11.40 -11.34
N ILE A 284 -9.24 -10.28 -11.87
CA ILE A 284 -9.16 -9.03 -11.15
C ILE A 284 -10.30 -8.14 -11.64
N ASP A 285 -11.38 -8.07 -10.87
CA ASP A 285 -12.47 -7.18 -11.19
C ASP A 285 -12.15 -5.74 -10.75
N ARG A 286 -11.61 -4.96 -11.69
CA ARG A 286 -11.27 -3.57 -11.44
C ARG A 286 -12.52 -2.70 -11.29
N THR A 287 -13.58 -3.00 -12.04
CA THR A 287 -14.84 -2.24 -11.98
C THR A 287 -15.42 -2.33 -10.57
N LEU A 288 -15.55 -3.53 -10.05
CA LEU A 288 -16.02 -3.78 -8.68
C LEU A 288 -15.07 -3.19 -7.63
N ALA A 289 -13.76 -3.38 -7.79
CA ALA A 289 -12.76 -2.87 -6.85
C ALA A 289 -12.76 -1.34 -6.68
N ILE A 290 -13.24 -0.60 -7.68
CA ILE A 290 -13.37 0.87 -7.61
C ILE A 290 -14.80 1.35 -7.36
N GLY A 291 -15.70 0.45 -6.95
CA GLY A 291 -17.09 0.75 -6.60
C GLY A 291 -18.02 0.96 -7.81
N GLY A 292 -17.70 0.37 -8.97
CA GLY A 292 -18.54 0.31 -10.14
C GLY A 292 -19.54 -0.84 -10.10
N ASP A 293 -20.43 -0.90 -11.10
CA ASP A 293 -21.38 -1.98 -11.32
C ASP A 293 -20.70 -3.13 -12.07
N ASP A 294 -20.86 -4.36 -11.58
CA ASP A 294 -20.24 -5.59 -12.12
C ASP A 294 -21.10 -6.32 -13.17
N THR A 295 -22.31 -5.84 -13.48
CA THR A 295 -23.24 -6.54 -14.39
C THR A 295 -22.60 -6.86 -15.74
N GLN A 296 -21.86 -5.93 -16.34
CA GLN A 296 -21.15 -6.15 -17.60
C GLN A 296 -20.01 -7.17 -17.49
N ASN A 297 -19.38 -7.27 -16.32
CA ASN A 297 -18.29 -8.19 -16.09
C ASN A 297 -18.81 -9.63 -15.90
N SER A 298 -19.99 -9.80 -15.33
CA SER A 298 -20.67 -11.09 -15.22
C SER A 298 -20.94 -11.70 -16.60
N ASP A 299 -21.36 -10.91 -17.59
CA ASP A 299 -21.57 -11.36 -18.96
C ASP A 299 -20.28 -11.86 -19.63
N ILE A 300 -19.15 -11.18 -19.33
CA ILE A 300 -17.83 -11.61 -19.82
C ILE A 300 -17.49 -13.00 -19.25
N LEU A 301 -17.66 -13.18 -17.95
CA LEU A 301 -17.32 -14.46 -17.31
C LEU A 301 -18.20 -15.62 -17.79
N ASN A 302 -19.42 -15.34 -18.24
CA ASN A 302 -20.34 -16.33 -18.81
C ASN A 302 -20.12 -16.59 -20.30
N ASN A 303 -19.11 -15.96 -20.94
CA ASN A 303 -18.82 -16.18 -22.35
C ASN A 303 -18.51 -17.66 -22.64
N SER A 304 -19.12 -18.24 -23.69
CA SER A 304 -18.99 -19.66 -24.02
C SER A 304 -17.54 -20.09 -24.25
N LEU A 305 -16.73 -19.28 -24.91
CA LEU A 305 -15.31 -19.59 -25.18
C LEU A 305 -14.47 -19.63 -23.88
N LEU A 306 -14.80 -18.81 -22.88
CA LEU A 306 -14.16 -18.92 -21.57
C LEU A 306 -14.61 -20.20 -20.84
N GLN A 307 -15.89 -20.53 -20.90
CA GLN A 307 -16.46 -21.71 -20.25
C GLN A 307 -15.99 -23.02 -20.93
N GLU A 308 -15.58 -22.98 -22.19
CA GLU A 308 -15.00 -24.13 -22.91
C GLU A 308 -13.53 -24.40 -22.57
N THR A 309 -12.84 -23.48 -21.88
CA THR A 309 -11.46 -23.71 -21.38
C THR A 309 -11.44 -24.79 -20.28
N ASN A 310 -10.27 -25.34 -19.99
CA ASN A 310 -10.08 -26.22 -18.84
C ASN A 310 -10.52 -25.53 -17.53
N ALA A 311 -10.18 -24.24 -17.39
CA ALA A 311 -10.59 -23.44 -16.24
C ALA A 311 -12.12 -23.33 -16.11
N GLY A 312 -12.82 -23.05 -17.21
CA GLY A 312 -14.28 -22.95 -17.23
C GLY A 312 -14.95 -24.28 -16.88
N LYS A 313 -14.56 -25.37 -17.56
CA LYS A 313 -15.09 -26.70 -17.34
C LYS A 313 -14.94 -27.23 -15.92
N ASN A 314 -13.84 -26.86 -15.25
CA ASN A 314 -13.51 -27.34 -13.91
C ASN A 314 -13.91 -26.35 -12.79
N GLY A 315 -14.52 -25.21 -13.12
CA GLY A 315 -14.88 -24.18 -12.12
C GLY A 315 -13.67 -23.45 -11.52
N HIS A 316 -12.58 -23.35 -12.26
CA HIS A 316 -11.33 -22.71 -11.85
C HIS A 316 -11.19 -21.26 -12.38
N ILE A 317 -12.31 -20.60 -12.65
CA ILE A 317 -12.35 -19.15 -12.88
C ILE A 317 -12.65 -18.49 -11.53
N VAL A 318 -11.67 -17.80 -10.91
CA VAL A 318 -11.71 -17.32 -9.53
C VAL A 318 -11.25 -15.88 -9.40
#